data_b7557685287678ecf0c6ae7b02373bb8
#
_entry.id   b7557685287678ecf0c6ae7b02373bb8
#
_cell.length_a   1.000
_cell.length_b   1.000
_cell.length_c   1.000
_cell.angle_alpha   90.00
_cell.angle_beta   90.00
_cell.angle_gamma   90.00
#
_symmetry.space_group_name_H-M   'P 1'
#
loop_
_entity.id
_entity.type
_entity.pdbx_description
1 polymer ?
#
loop_
_entity_poly.entity_id
_entity_poly.type
_entity_poly.pdbx_seq_one_letter_code
_entity_poly.pdbx_strand_id
1 'polypeptide(L)'
;MYTKTTKEQIVDSDAAFEKFRECAVEVLQVPAEKITKEAKFAEDLDADSLDLVELVMALEESFDITVEETELEDVTTIGQAFDLISSKL
;
A
#
# COMPACT_ATOMS: atom_id res chain seq x y z
N MET A 1 19.63 -18.85 -12.51
CA MET A 1 19.51 -18.31 -12.29
C MET A 1 19.21 -17.73 -11.96
N TYR A 2 18.96 -17.55 -12.07
CA TYR A 2 18.72 -16.63 -11.64
C TYR A 2 18.52 -15.85 -11.32
N THR A 3 18.48 -16.10 -11.40
CA THR A 3 18.35 -15.19 -11.07
C THR A 3 17.83 -14.47 -10.75
N LYS A 4 17.76 -14.52 -10.63
CA LYS A 4 17.32 -13.68 -10.29
C LYS A 4 17.04 -13.01 -9.71
N THR A 5 17.15 -13.26 -9.81
CA THR A 5 16.93 -12.43 -9.30
C THR A 5 16.73 -11.62 -8.82
N THR A 6 16.91 -11.66 -8.76
CA THR A 6 16.85 -10.76 -8.41
C THR A 6 16.54 -9.92 -8.30
N LYS A 7 16.48 -9.78 -8.33
CA LYS A 7 16.22 -8.95 -8.44
C LYS A 7 15.97 -8.22 -8.17
N GLU A 8 16.02 -8.26 -8.16
CA GLU A 8 15.69 -7.55 -8.12
C GLU A 8 15.33 -6.92 -7.69
N GLN A 9 15.49 -7.00 -7.29
CA GLN A 9 15.01 -6.41 -6.94
C GLN A 9 14.92 -5.39 -6.65
N ILE A 10 15.74 -5.78 -6.55
CA ILE A 10 15.72 -4.42 -6.74
C ILE A 10 14.43 -3.77 -6.56
N VAL A 11 14.40 -2.63 -6.12
CA VAL A 11 13.17 -2.02 -5.84
C VAL A 11 12.54 -1.52 -7.09
N ASP A 12 11.68 -2.31 -7.60
CA ASP A 12 10.87 -1.93 -8.72
C ASP A 12 9.60 -1.30 -8.14
N SER A 13 9.36 -0.03 -8.38
CA SER A 13 8.19 0.65 -7.88
C SER A 13 6.90 0.01 -8.37
N ASP A 14 6.89 -0.52 -9.58
CA ASP A 14 5.70 -1.19 -10.11
C ASP A 14 5.39 -2.46 -9.34
N ALA A 15 6.41 -3.23 -9.02
CA ALA A 15 6.22 -4.45 -8.24
C ALA A 15 5.75 -4.13 -6.82
N ALA A 16 6.30 -3.07 -6.24
CA ALA A 16 5.90 -2.65 -4.91
C ALA A 16 4.45 -2.19 -4.92
N PHE A 17 4.03 -1.45 -5.93
CA PHE A 17 2.65 -0.99 -6.03
C PHE A 17 1.70 -2.15 -6.25
N GLU A 18 2.10 -3.15 -7.02
CA GLU A 18 1.29 -4.34 -7.20
C GLU A 18 1.04 -5.04 -5.88
N LYS A 19 2.07 -5.19 -5.08
CA LYS A 19 1.95 -5.81 -3.77
C LYS A 19 1.04 -4.99 -2.85
N PHE A 20 1.20 -3.66 -2.90
CA PHE A 20 0.34 -2.75 -2.16
C PHE A 20 -1.11 -2.95 -2.58
N ARG A 21 -1.36 -3.00 -3.89
CA ARG A 21 -2.71 -3.15 -4.41
C ARG A 21 -3.34 -4.46 -3.96
N GLU A 22 -2.57 -5.54 -3.96
CA GLU A 22 -3.09 -6.83 -3.51
C GLU A 22 -3.54 -6.76 -2.06
N CYS A 23 -2.75 -6.12 -1.20
CA CYS A 23 -3.13 -5.93 0.19
C CYS A 23 -4.39 -5.11 0.31
N ALA A 24 -4.48 -4.03 -0.47
CA ALA A 24 -5.64 -3.14 -0.41
C ALA A 24 -6.90 -3.87 -0.85
N VAL A 25 -6.80 -4.67 -1.92
CA VAL A 25 -7.94 -5.43 -2.40
C VAL A 25 -8.44 -6.39 -1.32
N GLU A 26 -7.53 -7.07 -0.65
CA GLU A 26 -7.91 -8.02 0.39
C GLU A 26 -8.53 -7.34 1.60
N VAL A 27 -7.90 -6.27 2.07
CA VAL A 27 -8.33 -5.63 3.30
C VAL A 27 -9.60 -4.82 3.09
N LEU A 28 -9.64 -4.05 1.99
CA LEU A 28 -10.75 -3.14 1.73
C LEU A 28 -11.87 -3.81 0.96
N GLN A 29 -11.61 -4.97 0.38
CA GLN A 29 -12.58 -5.75 -0.39
C GLN A 29 -13.14 -4.94 -1.54
N VAL A 30 -12.25 -4.31 -2.30
CA VAL A 30 -12.62 -3.53 -3.48
C VAL A 30 -11.93 -4.11 -4.70
N PRO A 31 -12.45 -3.87 -5.91
CA PRO A 31 -11.79 -4.36 -7.12
C PRO A 31 -10.42 -3.71 -7.30
N ALA A 32 -9.48 -4.47 -7.85
CA ALA A 32 -8.12 -3.96 -8.07
C ALA A 32 -8.12 -2.71 -8.94
N GLU A 33 -9.04 -2.61 -9.87
CA GLU A 33 -9.10 -1.46 -10.77
C GLU A 33 -9.42 -0.16 -10.06
N LYS A 34 -9.95 -0.23 -8.84
CA LYS A 34 -10.22 0.97 -8.06
C LYS A 34 -9.00 1.45 -7.28
N ILE A 35 -7.97 0.62 -7.21
CA ILE A 35 -6.76 0.98 -6.47
C ILE A 35 -5.82 1.72 -7.42
N THR A 36 -6.04 3.02 -7.54
CA THR A 36 -5.18 3.90 -8.33
C THR A 36 -4.57 4.92 -7.38
N LYS A 37 -3.52 5.57 -7.81
CA LYS A 37 -2.84 6.55 -6.95
C LYS A 37 -3.73 7.72 -6.59
N GLU A 38 -4.66 8.06 -7.46
CA GLU A 38 -5.59 9.18 -7.23
C GLU A 38 -6.78 8.80 -6.36
N ALA A 39 -7.00 7.51 -6.14
CA ALA A 39 -8.16 7.05 -5.38
C ALA A 39 -8.10 7.54 -3.94
N LYS A 40 -9.18 8.08 -3.45
CA LYS A 40 -9.29 8.55 -2.06
C LYS A 40 -9.92 7.45 -1.23
N PHE A 41 -9.32 7.19 -0.07
CA PHE A 41 -9.81 6.10 0.78
C PHE A 41 -11.27 6.28 1.15
N ALA A 42 -11.63 7.46 1.62
CA ALA A 42 -13.00 7.69 2.08
C ALA A 42 -13.99 7.83 0.94
N GLU A 43 -13.63 8.60 -0.06
CA GLU A 43 -14.59 8.97 -1.12
C GLU A 43 -14.70 7.92 -2.21
N ASP A 44 -13.57 7.34 -2.60
CA ASP A 44 -13.56 6.41 -3.73
C ASP A 44 -13.63 4.96 -3.31
N LEU A 45 -13.07 4.64 -2.14
CA LEU A 45 -13.01 3.26 -1.67
C LEU A 45 -13.92 2.99 -0.50
N ASP A 46 -14.60 4.01 -0.01
CA ASP A 46 -15.54 3.90 1.10
C ASP A 46 -14.85 3.27 2.33
N ALA A 47 -13.61 3.64 2.56
CA ALA A 47 -12.82 3.13 3.67
C ALA A 47 -12.70 4.18 4.75
N ASP A 48 -12.94 3.79 5.99
CA ASP A 48 -12.80 4.71 7.11
C ASP A 48 -11.41 4.56 7.75
N SER A 49 -11.18 5.24 8.87
CA SER A 49 -9.86 5.22 9.48
C SER A 49 -9.49 3.84 10.01
N LEU A 50 -10.45 3.06 10.45
CA LEU A 50 -10.18 1.70 10.90
C LEU A 50 -9.73 0.83 9.74
N ASP A 51 -10.37 0.98 8.58
CA ASP A 51 -9.96 0.24 7.39
C ASP A 51 -8.54 0.61 6.99
N LEU A 52 -8.20 1.89 7.08
CA LEU A 52 -6.86 2.35 6.76
C LEU A 52 -5.83 1.73 7.72
N VAL A 53 -6.14 1.69 9.00
CA VAL A 53 -5.25 1.09 9.99
C VAL A 53 -5.04 -0.40 9.68
N GLU A 54 -6.11 -1.10 9.36
CA GLU A 54 -6.00 -2.52 9.01
C GLU A 54 -5.15 -2.73 7.77
N LEU A 55 -5.33 -1.88 6.77
CA LEU A 55 -4.52 -1.96 5.56
C LEU A 55 -3.04 -1.73 5.88
N VAL A 56 -2.76 -0.73 6.69
CA VAL A 56 -1.38 -0.42 7.04
C VAL A 56 -0.75 -1.57 7.81
N MET A 57 -1.50 -2.21 8.70
CA MET A 57 -0.98 -3.37 9.42
C MET A 57 -0.60 -4.50 8.46
N ALA A 58 -1.43 -4.73 7.46
CA ALA A 58 -1.13 -5.75 6.45
C ALA A 58 0.10 -5.37 5.64
N LEU A 59 0.25 -4.08 5.33
CA LEU A 59 1.41 -3.60 4.59
C LEU A 59 2.69 -3.71 5.41
N GLU A 60 2.60 -3.45 6.71
CA GLU A 60 3.75 -3.61 7.59
C GLU A 60 4.28 -5.03 7.54
N GLU A 61 3.37 -5.99 7.55
CA GLU A 61 3.78 -7.39 7.48
C GLU A 61 4.31 -7.76 6.10
N SER A 62 3.65 -7.29 5.06
CA SER A 62 4.03 -7.64 3.70
C SER A 62 5.38 -7.07 3.30
N PHE A 63 5.68 -5.85 3.75
CA PHE A 63 6.91 -5.16 3.38
C PHE A 63 7.97 -5.17 4.49
N ASP A 64 7.63 -5.74 5.65
CA ASP A 64 8.54 -5.80 6.80
C ASP A 64 8.99 -4.40 7.21
N ILE A 65 8.03 -3.51 7.41
CA ILE A 65 8.28 -2.12 7.79
C ILE A 65 7.41 -1.78 8.99
N THR A 66 7.66 -0.62 9.57
CA THR A 66 6.85 -0.10 10.68
C THR A 66 6.36 1.30 10.32
N VAL A 67 5.07 1.53 10.51
CA VAL A 67 4.43 2.82 10.23
C VAL A 67 3.77 3.33 11.51
N GLU A 68 4.09 4.55 11.89
CA GLU A 68 3.49 5.18 13.06
C GLU A 68 2.10 5.71 12.71
N GLU A 69 1.19 5.69 13.68
CA GLU A 69 -0.15 6.22 13.46
C GLU A 69 -0.12 7.69 13.06
N THR A 70 0.81 8.46 13.62
CA THR A 70 0.91 9.88 13.30
C THR A 70 1.26 10.11 11.84
N GLU A 71 1.95 9.16 11.21
CA GLU A 71 2.29 9.29 9.79
C GLU A 71 1.06 9.14 8.91
N LEU A 72 -0.01 8.55 9.42
CA LEU A 72 -1.23 8.31 8.65
C LEU A 72 -2.19 9.48 8.67
N GLU A 73 -1.95 10.47 9.52
CA GLU A 73 -2.92 11.55 9.73
C GLU A 73 -3.17 12.35 8.46
N ASP A 74 -2.14 12.49 7.63
CA ASP A 74 -2.25 13.27 6.39
C ASP A 74 -2.52 12.40 5.17
N VAL A 75 -2.68 11.09 5.35
CA VAL A 75 -2.87 10.17 4.24
C VAL A 75 -4.35 10.10 3.88
N THR A 76 -4.69 10.53 2.67
CA THR A 76 -6.08 10.50 2.20
C THR A 76 -6.23 9.72 0.90
N THR A 77 -5.13 9.52 0.15
CA THR A 77 -5.19 8.81 -1.12
C THR A 77 -4.27 7.60 -1.12
N ILE A 78 -4.54 6.70 -2.05
CA ILE A 78 -3.69 5.53 -2.27
C ILE A 78 -2.25 5.97 -2.55
N GLY A 79 -2.07 7.01 -3.38
CA GLY A 79 -0.73 7.49 -3.72
C GLY A 79 0.03 7.97 -2.51
N GLN A 80 -0.63 8.69 -1.61
CA GLN A 80 0.02 9.15 -0.39
C GLN A 80 0.43 7.98 0.50
N ALA A 81 -0.44 6.99 0.63
CA ALA A 81 -0.12 5.80 1.40
C ALA A 81 1.04 5.04 0.78
N PHE A 82 1.03 4.91 -0.54
CA PHE A 82 2.11 4.21 -1.23
C PHE A 82 3.44 4.97 -1.09
N ASP A 83 3.40 6.30 -1.19
CA ASP A 83 4.61 7.11 -1.01
C ASP A 83 5.19 6.90 0.38
N LEU A 84 4.33 6.85 1.39
CA LEU A 84 4.77 6.62 2.76
C LEU A 84 5.44 5.25 2.89
N ILE A 85 4.81 4.22 2.35
CA ILE A 85 5.37 2.87 2.37
C ILE A 85 6.71 2.83 1.62
N SER A 86 6.75 3.43 0.44
CA SER A 86 7.98 3.44 -0.38
C SER A 86 9.14 4.10 0.34
N SER A 87 8.86 5.15 1.10
CA SER A 87 9.92 5.86 1.80
C SER A 87 10.57 5.00 2.88
N LYS A 88 9.93 3.92 3.28
CA LYS A 88 10.44 3.03 4.31
C LYS A 88 11.13 1.80 3.73
N LEU A 89 11.08 1.64 2.43
CA LEU A 89 11.76 0.55 1.75
C LEU A 89 13.23 0.90 1.45
#